data_c0aa915902905385162f8c51e43ee895
#
_entry.id   c0aa915902905385162f8c51e43ee895
#
_cell.length_a   1.000
_cell.length_b   1.000
_cell.length_c   1.000
_cell.angle_alpha   90.00
_cell.angle_beta   90.00
_cell.angle_gamma   90.00
#
_symmetry.space_group_name_H-M   'P 1'
#
loop_
_entity.id
_entity.type
_entity.pdbx_description
1 polymer ?
#
loop_
_entity_poly.entity_id
_entity_poly.type
_entity_poly.pdbx_seq_one_letter_code
_entity_poly.pdbx_strand_id
1 'polypeptide(L)'
;KRCEVACPSNVKIGDIIQAARIKFSKKKPGVRDFILANTDLVGTLSTPVAPVVNATLGLKPVKAILDGVLKIDHRRTFPKYAFGTFESWYKKQVKEQLAFPKQVSYFHGCYVNYNYPQLGKDLVKVMNALGIGVRLLEKEKCCGVALISNGFIKQARKQADINIGSIRKSVVDKNIPVIATSSTCTFTIRDEYPHLLGVKNED
;
A
#
# COMPACT_ATOMS: atom_id res chain seq x y z
N LYS A 1 -3.93 12.21 -9.18
CA LYS A 1 -3.49 13.27 -10.14
C LYS A 1 -4.65 13.82 -11.01
N ARG A 2 -5.86 14.02 -10.41
CA ARG A 2 -7.02 14.60 -11.14
C ARG A 2 -6.72 15.98 -11.74
N CYS A 3 -5.91 16.80 -11.06
CA CYS A 3 -5.53 18.13 -11.54
C CYS A 3 -4.70 18.07 -12.82
N GLU A 4 -3.93 17.01 -13.03
CA GLU A 4 -3.13 16.82 -14.26
C GLU A 4 -4.03 16.44 -15.43
N VAL A 5 -4.97 15.51 -15.19
CA VAL A 5 -5.93 15.08 -16.21
C VAL A 5 -6.87 16.23 -16.65
N ALA A 6 -7.23 17.12 -15.72
CA ALA A 6 -8.10 18.25 -15.97
C ALA A 6 -7.35 19.50 -16.49
N CYS A 7 -6.03 19.48 -16.55
CA CYS A 7 -5.23 20.64 -16.94
C CYS A 7 -5.21 20.79 -18.47
N PRO A 8 -5.75 21.89 -19.04
CA PRO A 8 -5.73 22.10 -20.49
C PRO A 8 -4.31 22.26 -21.04
N SER A 9 -3.37 22.72 -20.22
CA SER A 9 -1.95 22.88 -20.56
C SER A 9 -1.10 21.66 -20.24
N ASN A 10 -1.71 20.55 -19.83
CA ASN A 10 -1.05 19.27 -19.52
C ASN A 10 0.09 19.38 -18.49
N VAL A 11 -0.03 20.33 -17.55
CA VAL A 11 0.99 20.57 -16.52
C VAL A 11 0.93 19.47 -15.47
N LYS A 12 2.04 18.80 -15.19
CA LYS A 12 2.18 17.77 -14.15
C LYS A 12 2.33 18.40 -12.77
N ILE A 13 1.30 19.10 -12.32
CA ILE A 13 1.32 19.85 -11.05
C ILE A 13 1.58 18.95 -9.82
N GLY A 14 1.12 17.71 -9.85
CA GLY A 14 1.38 16.74 -8.78
C GLY A 14 2.87 16.45 -8.61
N ASP A 15 3.58 16.24 -9.71
CA ASP A 15 5.02 15.96 -9.70
C ASP A 15 5.80 17.20 -9.23
N ILE A 16 5.40 18.39 -9.66
CA ILE A 16 6.01 19.65 -9.22
C ILE A 16 5.85 19.83 -7.71
N ILE A 17 4.65 19.61 -7.17
CA ILE A 17 4.39 19.72 -5.73
C ILE A 17 5.19 18.68 -4.94
N GLN A 18 5.26 17.44 -5.43
CA GLN A 18 6.05 16.40 -4.78
C GLN A 18 7.55 16.73 -4.79
N ALA A 19 8.10 17.12 -5.93
CA ALA A 19 9.48 17.54 -6.06
C ALA A 19 9.80 18.74 -5.13
N ALA A 20 8.90 19.71 -5.04
CA ALA A 20 9.03 20.84 -4.13
C ALA A 20 9.01 20.39 -2.66
N ARG A 21 8.11 19.49 -2.29
CA ARG A 21 8.08 18.91 -0.91
C ARG A 21 9.39 18.20 -0.57
N ILE A 22 9.91 17.39 -1.47
CA ILE A 22 11.18 16.68 -1.28
C ILE A 22 12.33 17.67 -1.09
N LYS A 23 12.40 18.70 -1.94
CA LYS A 23 13.49 19.67 -1.95
C LYS A 23 13.45 20.63 -0.76
N PHE A 24 12.26 21.10 -0.39
CA PHE A 24 12.08 22.16 0.60
C PHE A 24 11.61 21.69 1.97
N SER A 25 11.24 20.43 2.15
CA SER A 25 10.87 19.88 3.44
C SER A 25 12.12 19.67 4.31
N LYS A 26 12.57 20.75 4.94
CA LYS A 26 13.71 20.73 5.89
C LYS A 26 13.31 20.30 7.30
N LYS A 27 12.03 20.14 7.58
CA LYS A 27 11.55 19.78 8.93
C LYS A 27 11.73 18.29 9.16
N LYS A 28 12.26 17.96 10.35
CA LYS A 28 12.18 16.57 10.85
C LYS A 28 10.70 16.18 10.87
N PRO A 29 10.34 15.03 10.30
CA PRO A 29 8.95 14.58 10.28
C PRO A 29 8.41 14.48 11.71
N GLY A 30 7.22 15.02 11.93
CA GLY A 30 6.52 14.92 13.21
C GLY A 30 5.97 13.52 13.47
N VAL A 31 5.54 13.27 14.71
CA VAL A 31 4.90 12.01 15.11
C VAL A 31 3.71 11.68 14.21
N ARG A 32 2.88 12.67 13.87
CA ARG A 32 1.76 12.51 12.92
C ARG A 32 2.22 11.97 11.58
N ASP A 33 3.25 12.60 11.02
CA ASP A 33 3.73 12.27 9.68
C ASP A 33 4.34 10.86 9.67
N PHE A 34 5.02 10.48 10.76
CA PHE A 34 5.54 9.13 10.95
C PHE A 34 4.41 8.10 11.01
N ILE A 35 3.36 8.33 11.80
CA ILE A 35 2.21 7.41 11.91
C ILE A 35 1.51 7.26 10.55
N LEU A 36 1.23 8.37 9.87
CA LEU A 36 0.53 8.37 8.58
C LEU A 36 1.37 7.74 7.44
N ALA A 37 2.69 7.82 7.54
CA ALA A 37 3.59 7.27 6.54
C ALA A 37 3.85 5.77 6.72
N ASN A 38 3.83 5.25 7.95
CA ASN A 38 4.18 3.86 8.25
C ASN A 38 2.94 2.96 8.37
N THR A 39 2.17 2.86 7.30
CA THR A 39 0.91 2.09 7.26
C THR A 39 1.10 0.60 7.56
N ASP A 40 2.21 -0.02 7.17
CA ASP A 40 2.51 -1.42 7.48
C ASP A 40 2.72 -1.64 8.99
N LEU A 41 3.48 -0.75 9.64
CA LEU A 41 3.73 -0.84 11.07
C LEU A 41 2.42 -0.64 11.86
N VAL A 42 1.68 0.40 11.52
CA VAL A 42 0.40 0.70 12.18
C VAL A 42 -0.61 -0.43 11.95
N GLY A 43 -0.69 -0.97 10.74
CA GLY A 43 -1.54 -2.11 10.41
C GLY A 43 -1.19 -3.37 11.21
N THR A 44 0.10 -3.69 11.27
CA THR A 44 0.59 -4.86 12.02
C THR A 44 0.27 -4.76 13.51
N LEU A 45 0.44 -3.59 14.11
CA LEU A 45 0.14 -3.36 15.53
C LEU A 45 -1.36 -3.29 15.83
N SER A 46 -2.16 -2.75 14.89
CA SER A 46 -3.60 -2.55 15.09
C SER A 46 -4.43 -3.81 14.86
N THR A 47 -4.01 -4.69 13.95
CA THR A 47 -4.79 -5.88 13.55
C THR A 47 -5.07 -6.86 14.72
N PRO A 48 -4.12 -7.20 15.60
CA PRO A 48 -4.40 -8.12 16.70
C PRO A 48 -5.45 -7.60 17.69
N VAL A 49 -5.52 -6.28 17.84
CA VAL A 49 -6.43 -5.58 18.75
C VAL A 49 -7.48 -4.75 18.00
N ALA A 50 -7.79 -5.12 16.77
CA ALA A 50 -8.65 -4.37 15.87
C ALA A 50 -10.03 -3.98 16.47
N PRO A 51 -10.75 -4.84 17.22
CA PRO A 51 -12.01 -4.45 17.84
C PRO A 51 -11.86 -3.24 18.78
N VAL A 52 -10.80 -3.22 19.60
CA VAL A 52 -10.53 -2.14 20.55
C VAL A 52 -10.12 -0.87 19.80
N VAL A 53 -9.18 -0.98 18.85
CA VAL A 53 -8.74 0.15 18.03
C VAL A 53 -9.92 0.78 17.26
N ASN A 54 -10.75 -0.03 16.63
CA ASN A 54 -11.90 0.45 15.88
C ASN A 54 -12.94 1.13 16.77
N ALA A 55 -13.18 0.62 17.98
CA ALA A 55 -14.07 1.23 18.94
C ALA A 55 -13.52 2.57 19.44
N THR A 56 -12.24 2.60 19.83
CA THR A 56 -11.60 3.81 20.37
C THR A 56 -11.49 4.93 19.34
N LEU A 57 -11.11 4.63 18.10
CA LEU A 57 -11.03 5.63 17.01
C LEU A 57 -12.40 6.23 16.64
N GLY A 58 -13.48 5.58 17.01
CA GLY A 58 -14.86 6.10 16.85
C GLY A 58 -15.28 7.12 17.91
N LEU A 59 -14.62 7.13 19.08
CA LEU A 59 -15.02 7.93 20.24
C LEU A 59 -14.70 9.43 20.04
N LYS A 60 -15.69 10.29 20.37
CA LYS A 60 -15.52 11.75 20.28
C LYS A 60 -14.31 12.29 21.07
N PRO A 61 -14.03 11.86 22.33
CA PRO A 61 -12.87 12.36 23.08
C PRO A 61 -11.54 11.94 22.42
N VAL A 62 -11.43 10.73 21.87
CA VAL A 62 -10.24 10.28 21.16
C VAL A 62 -9.99 11.12 19.91
N LYS A 63 -11.06 11.41 19.15
CA LYS A 63 -10.97 12.29 17.97
C LYS A 63 -10.55 13.71 18.35
N ALA A 64 -11.04 14.24 19.46
CA ALA A 64 -10.62 15.57 19.96
C ALA A 64 -9.13 15.60 20.36
N ILE A 65 -8.63 14.55 20.98
CA ILE A 65 -7.19 14.40 21.30
C ILE A 65 -6.36 14.31 20.00
N LEU A 66 -6.79 13.52 19.02
CA LEU A 66 -6.12 13.42 17.72
C LEU A 66 -6.09 14.76 16.99
N ASP A 67 -7.14 15.56 17.08
CA ASP A 67 -7.19 16.90 16.49
C ASP A 67 -6.25 17.86 17.25
N GLY A 68 -6.32 17.91 18.56
CA GLY A 68 -5.47 18.78 19.38
C GLY A 68 -3.97 18.47 19.28
N VAL A 69 -3.60 17.18 19.38
CA VAL A 69 -2.20 16.74 19.47
C VAL A 69 -1.59 16.47 18.09
N LEU A 70 -2.29 15.71 17.25
CA LEU A 70 -1.77 15.27 15.94
C LEU A 70 -2.24 16.15 14.78
N LYS A 71 -3.08 17.16 15.04
CA LYS A 71 -3.68 18.02 14.02
C LYS A 71 -4.40 17.21 12.92
N ILE A 72 -5.07 16.15 13.33
CA ILE A 72 -5.92 15.33 12.45
C ILE A 72 -7.36 15.69 12.76
N ASP A 73 -8.02 16.36 11.83
CA ASP A 73 -9.40 16.85 11.97
C ASP A 73 -10.34 15.77 12.54
N HIS A 74 -11.07 16.11 13.60
CA HIS A 74 -11.98 15.20 14.31
C HIS A 74 -13.13 14.67 13.44
N ARG A 75 -13.46 15.34 12.33
CA ARG A 75 -14.48 14.90 11.36
C ARG A 75 -13.97 13.73 10.49
N ARG A 76 -12.67 13.50 10.46
CA ARG A 76 -12.09 12.44 9.64
C ARG A 76 -12.52 11.06 10.13
N THR A 77 -12.95 10.22 9.19
CA THR A 77 -13.18 8.80 9.44
C THR A 77 -11.93 8.01 9.09
N PHE A 78 -11.53 7.10 9.97
CA PHE A 78 -10.42 6.19 9.71
C PHE A 78 -10.94 4.88 9.13
N PRO A 79 -10.20 4.25 8.20
CA PRO A 79 -10.52 2.89 7.77
C PRO A 79 -10.46 1.96 8.98
N LYS A 80 -11.45 1.07 9.08
CA LYS A 80 -11.45 0.06 10.15
C LYS A 80 -10.35 -0.98 9.87
N TYR A 81 -9.70 -1.44 10.94
CA TYR A 81 -8.79 -2.58 10.86
C TYR A 81 -9.57 -3.88 10.93
N ALA A 82 -9.18 -4.85 10.12
CA ALA A 82 -9.74 -6.19 10.17
C ALA A 82 -9.13 -6.99 11.32
N PHE A 83 -9.92 -7.87 11.91
CA PHE A 83 -9.41 -8.87 12.85
C PHE A 83 -8.82 -10.05 12.06
N GLY A 84 -7.50 -10.04 11.90
CA GLY A 84 -6.76 -10.97 11.05
C GLY A 84 -6.40 -10.38 9.67
N THR A 85 -5.21 -10.70 9.20
CA THR A 85 -4.68 -10.20 7.92
C THR A 85 -5.10 -11.08 6.75
N PHE A 86 -5.08 -10.52 5.53
CA PHE A 86 -5.23 -11.31 4.32
C PHE A 86 -4.13 -12.37 4.20
N GLU A 87 -2.87 -12.02 4.49
CA GLU A 87 -1.75 -12.98 4.48
C GLU A 87 -1.98 -14.16 5.42
N SER A 88 -2.50 -13.94 6.62
CA SER A 88 -2.76 -15.02 7.57
C SER A 88 -3.83 -15.99 7.08
N TRP A 89 -4.85 -15.48 6.40
CA TRP A 89 -5.85 -16.30 5.73
C TRP A 89 -5.24 -17.06 4.54
N TYR A 90 -4.47 -16.36 3.70
CA TYR A 90 -3.87 -16.94 2.50
C TYR A 90 -2.90 -18.07 2.81
N LYS A 91 -2.15 -18.01 3.92
CA LYS A 91 -1.25 -19.10 4.34
C LYS A 91 -1.92 -20.47 4.40
N LYS A 92 -3.22 -20.50 4.69
CA LYS A 92 -4.00 -21.74 4.73
C LYS A 92 -4.40 -22.26 3.33
N GLN A 93 -4.32 -21.42 2.32
CA GLN A 93 -4.72 -21.70 0.95
C GLN A 93 -3.53 -22.06 0.03
N VAL A 94 -2.30 -21.87 0.48
CA VAL A 94 -1.08 -21.97 -0.36
C VAL A 94 -1.02 -23.27 -1.16
N LYS A 95 -1.29 -24.43 -0.53
CA LYS A 95 -1.22 -25.73 -1.20
C LYS A 95 -2.22 -25.85 -2.36
N GLU A 96 -3.44 -25.38 -2.14
CA GLU A 96 -4.49 -25.37 -3.15
C GLU A 96 -4.11 -24.43 -4.30
N GLN A 97 -3.63 -23.22 -3.98
CA GLN A 97 -3.24 -22.24 -4.98
C GLN A 97 -2.08 -22.71 -5.86
N LEU A 98 -1.13 -23.44 -5.30
CA LEU A 98 0.01 -23.97 -6.05
C LEU A 98 -0.35 -25.15 -6.97
N ALA A 99 -1.49 -25.79 -6.78
CA ALA A 99 -1.96 -26.90 -7.61
C ALA A 99 -2.49 -26.44 -8.99
N PHE A 100 -2.83 -25.18 -9.17
CA PHE A 100 -3.30 -24.66 -10.44
C PHE A 100 -2.18 -24.62 -11.49
N PRO A 101 -2.44 -25.06 -12.74
CA PRO A 101 -1.42 -25.05 -13.80
C PRO A 101 -1.05 -23.65 -14.28
N LYS A 102 -2.01 -22.71 -14.24
CA LYS A 102 -1.79 -21.29 -14.52
C LYS A 102 -1.76 -20.51 -13.23
N GLN A 103 -0.86 -19.55 -13.13
CA GLN A 103 -0.68 -18.79 -11.90
C GLN A 103 -0.47 -17.31 -12.16
N VAL A 104 -0.86 -16.49 -11.20
CA VAL A 104 -0.54 -15.07 -11.12
C VAL A 104 0.02 -14.73 -9.74
N SER A 105 0.92 -13.78 -9.66
CA SER A 105 1.37 -13.22 -8.38
C SER A 105 0.53 -12.00 -8.03
N TYR A 106 0.10 -11.90 -6.79
CA TYR A 106 -0.77 -10.86 -6.31
C TYR A 106 -0.02 -9.90 -5.38
N PHE A 107 0.06 -8.65 -5.81
CA PHE A 107 0.45 -7.52 -4.96
C PHE A 107 -0.81 -7.02 -4.24
N HIS A 108 -1.02 -7.45 -2.99
CA HIS A 108 -2.25 -7.13 -2.27
C HIS A 108 -2.24 -5.73 -1.63
N GLY A 109 -1.06 -5.22 -1.28
CA GLY A 109 -0.92 -3.93 -0.61
C GLY A 109 -1.42 -3.90 0.84
N CYS A 110 -1.07 -2.83 1.55
CA CYS A 110 -1.38 -2.69 2.98
C CYS A 110 -2.90 -2.62 3.27
N TYR A 111 -3.69 -1.98 2.39
CA TYR A 111 -5.13 -1.83 2.60
C TYR A 111 -5.86 -3.18 2.58
N VAL A 112 -5.55 -4.02 1.62
CA VAL A 112 -6.13 -5.37 1.55
C VAL A 112 -5.66 -6.20 2.73
N ASN A 113 -4.40 -6.09 3.11
CA ASN A 113 -3.86 -6.91 4.20
C ASN A 113 -4.49 -6.58 5.56
N TYR A 114 -4.63 -5.29 5.88
CA TYR A 114 -4.98 -4.86 7.23
C TYR A 114 -6.41 -4.33 7.40
N ASN A 115 -6.99 -3.75 6.32
CA ASN A 115 -8.28 -3.08 6.42
C ASN A 115 -9.40 -3.82 5.71
N TYR A 116 -9.14 -4.40 4.53
CA TYR A 116 -10.18 -5.06 3.74
C TYR A 116 -9.73 -6.41 3.16
N PRO A 117 -9.43 -7.42 4.02
CA PRO A 117 -9.01 -8.75 3.56
C PRO A 117 -10.00 -9.45 2.63
N GLN A 118 -11.29 -9.09 2.72
CA GLN A 118 -12.33 -9.68 1.88
C GLN A 118 -12.07 -9.44 0.40
N LEU A 119 -11.58 -8.26 0.01
CA LEU A 119 -11.23 -7.96 -1.38
C LEU A 119 -10.18 -8.93 -1.94
N GLY A 120 -9.15 -9.24 -1.15
CA GLY A 120 -8.13 -10.21 -1.55
C GLY A 120 -8.68 -11.63 -1.65
N LYS A 121 -9.57 -12.03 -0.72
CA LYS A 121 -10.24 -13.33 -0.76
C LYS A 121 -11.15 -13.47 -2.00
N ASP A 122 -11.86 -12.42 -2.35
CA ASP A 122 -12.74 -12.41 -3.53
C ASP A 122 -11.92 -12.46 -4.82
N LEU A 123 -10.77 -11.76 -4.88
CA LEU A 123 -9.83 -11.92 -6.00
C LEU A 123 -9.40 -13.39 -6.16
N VAL A 124 -8.97 -14.04 -5.08
CA VAL A 124 -8.54 -15.44 -5.13
C VAL A 124 -9.67 -16.32 -5.65
N LYS A 125 -10.89 -16.14 -5.17
CA LYS A 125 -12.07 -16.90 -5.67
C LYS A 125 -12.32 -16.69 -7.16
N VAL A 126 -12.27 -15.45 -7.62
CA VAL A 126 -12.47 -15.11 -9.04
C VAL A 126 -11.40 -15.75 -9.90
N MET A 127 -10.13 -15.65 -9.49
CA MET A 127 -9.03 -16.25 -10.25
C MET A 127 -9.13 -17.78 -10.29
N ASN A 128 -9.50 -18.41 -9.16
CA ASN A 128 -9.70 -19.85 -9.10
C ASN A 128 -10.86 -20.32 -10.01
N ALA A 129 -11.94 -19.55 -10.08
CA ALA A 129 -13.06 -19.83 -11.00
C ALA A 129 -12.63 -19.77 -12.48
N LEU A 130 -11.57 -19.02 -12.79
CA LEU A 130 -10.95 -18.94 -14.11
C LEU A 130 -9.85 -20.01 -14.32
N GLY A 131 -9.66 -20.93 -13.37
CA GLY A 131 -8.61 -21.95 -13.44
C GLY A 131 -7.19 -21.40 -13.18
N ILE A 132 -7.08 -20.28 -12.51
CA ILE A 132 -5.81 -19.59 -12.23
C ILE A 132 -5.56 -19.58 -10.72
N GLY A 133 -4.41 -20.09 -10.29
CA GLY A 133 -3.94 -19.99 -8.93
C GLY A 133 -3.31 -18.62 -8.64
N VAL A 134 -3.45 -18.15 -7.41
CA VAL A 134 -2.91 -16.88 -6.96
C VAL A 134 -1.73 -17.15 -6.03
N ARG A 135 -0.57 -16.59 -6.33
CA ARG A 135 0.59 -16.58 -5.41
C ARG A 135 0.73 -15.22 -4.75
N LEU A 136 1.27 -15.17 -3.55
CA LEU A 136 1.78 -13.92 -3.01
C LEU A 136 3.24 -13.72 -3.43
N LEU A 137 3.67 -12.47 -3.50
CA LEU A 137 5.07 -12.13 -3.68
C LEU A 137 5.89 -12.64 -2.48
N GLU A 138 7.15 -13.04 -2.69
CA GLU A 138 8.00 -13.58 -1.64
C GLU A 138 8.22 -12.60 -0.48
N LYS A 139 8.41 -11.33 -0.83
CA LYS A 139 8.49 -10.21 0.12
C LYS A 139 7.69 -9.07 -0.43
N GLU A 140 6.71 -8.61 0.32
CA GLU A 140 5.91 -7.45 -0.03
C GLU A 140 5.96 -6.41 1.07
N LYS A 141 6.08 -5.16 0.66
CA LYS A 141 5.93 -3.97 1.52
C LYS A 141 4.86 -3.07 0.92
N CYS A 142 4.32 -2.17 1.72
CA CYS A 142 3.46 -1.12 1.18
C CYS A 142 4.11 -0.47 -0.04
N CYS A 143 3.32 -0.10 -1.05
CA CYS A 143 3.84 0.58 -2.25
C CYS A 143 4.59 1.88 -1.95
N GLY A 144 4.47 2.41 -0.74
CA GLY A 144 5.21 3.59 -0.30
C GLY A 144 4.56 4.93 -0.65
N VAL A 145 3.35 4.96 -1.23
CA VAL A 145 2.68 6.22 -1.57
C VAL A 145 2.53 7.15 -0.37
N ALA A 146 2.24 6.61 0.81
CA ALA A 146 2.13 7.39 2.04
C ALA A 146 3.49 7.98 2.48
N LEU A 147 4.57 7.23 2.32
CA LEU A 147 5.93 7.69 2.56
C LEU A 147 6.32 8.81 1.57
N ILE A 148 6.07 8.59 0.28
CA ILE A 148 6.34 9.58 -0.78
C ILE A 148 5.58 10.88 -0.50
N SER A 149 4.29 10.80 -0.22
CA SER A 149 3.44 11.96 0.04
C SER A 149 3.84 12.76 1.28
N ASN A 150 4.48 12.12 2.26
CA ASN A 150 4.96 12.77 3.48
C ASN A 150 6.47 13.08 3.45
N GLY A 151 7.16 12.86 2.31
CA GLY A 151 8.57 13.24 2.12
C GLY A 151 9.60 12.23 2.68
N PHE A 152 9.18 11.03 3.06
CA PHE A 152 10.07 9.95 3.55
C PHE A 152 10.71 9.15 2.40
N ILE A 153 11.36 9.85 1.47
CA ILE A 153 11.86 9.27 0.22
C ILE A 153 12.86 8.13 0.43
N LYS A 154 13.77 8.25 1.40
CA LYS A 154 14.75 7.19 1.70
C LYS A 154 14.07 5.88 2.13
N GLN A 155 12.99 5.98 2.91
CA GLN A 155 12.23 4.82 3.36
C GLN A 155 11.36 4.25 2.23
N ALA A 156 10.74 5.12 1.42
CA ALA A 156 10.00 4.73 0.23
C ALA A 156 10.89 3.96 -0.74
N ARG A 157 12.13 4.41 -0.97
CA ARG A 157 13.12 3.74 -1.82
C ARG A 157 13.43 2.32 -1.30
N LYS A 158 13.68 2.17 0.01
CA LYS A 158 13.92 0.83 0.58
C LYS A 158 12.72 -0.13 0.38
N GLN A 159 11.49 0.37 0.50
CA GLN A 159 10.30 -0.45 0.21
C GLN A 159 10.19 -0.78 -1.28
N ALA A 160 10.48 0.18 -2.15
CA ALA A 160 10.51 -0.03 -3.59
C ALA A 160 11.52 -1.11 -3.99
N ASP A 161 12.74 -1.06 -3.48
CA ASP A 161 13.78 -2.05 -3.77
C ASP A 161 13.35 -3.47 -3.37
N ILE A 162 12.67 -3.63 -2.23
CA ILE A 162 12.11 -4.93 -1.80
C ILE A 162 11.01 -5.40 -2.75
N ASN A 163 10.08 -4.50 -3.09
CA ASN A 163 8.95 -4.82 -3.96
C ASN A 163 9.42 -5.18 -5.37
N ILE A 164 10.33 -4.38 -5.95
CA ILE A 164 10.91 -4.64 -7.27
C ILE A 164 11.64 -5.98 -7.29
N GLY A 165 12.47 -6.27 -6.29
CA GLY A 165 13.15 -7.56 -6.20
C GLY A 165 12.18 -8.75 -6.21
N SER A 166 11.03 -8.64 -5.53
CA SER A 166 10.00 -9.69 -5.53
C SER A 166 9.20 -9.75 -6.83
N ILE A 167 8.91 -8.60 -7.44
CA ILE A 167 8.23 -8.53 -8.75
C ILE A 167 9.12 -9.14 -9.83
N ARG A 168 10.42 -8.80 -9.87
CA ARG A 168 11.37 -9.40 -10.84
C ARG A 168 11.42 -10.91 -10.72
N LYS A 169 11.53 -11.44 -9.50
CA LYS A 169 11.49 -12.90 -9.27
C LYS A 169 10.23 -13.55 -9.80
N SER A 170 9.09 -12.86 -9.73
CA SER A 170 7.84 -13.39 -10.28
C SER A 170 7.83 -13.33 -11.80
N VAL A 171 8.10 -12.16 -12.37
CA VAL A 171 7.93 -11.91 -13.81
C VAL A 171 9.08 -12.48 -14.61
N VAL A 172 10.33 -12.23 -14.20
CA VAL A 172 11.51 -12.61 -14.97
C VAL A 172 11.91 -14.06 -14.72
N ASP A 173 12.07 -14.43 -13.43
CA ASP A 173 12.61 -15.77 -13.12
C ASP A 173 11.56 -16.88 -13.26
N LYS A 174 10.28 -16.59 -12.94
CA LYS A 174 9.20 -17.57 -12.92
C LYS A 174 8.21 -17.42 -14.08
N ASN A 175 8.32 -16.37 -14.88
CA ASN A 175 7.38 -16.01 -15.95
C ASN A 175 5.91 -15.96 -15.47
N ILE A 176 5.69 -15.43 -14.25
CA ILE A 176 4.37 -15.31 -13.62
C ILE A 176 4.00 -13.81 -13.55
N PRO A 177 2.93 -13.39 -14.24
CA PRO A 177 2.51 -12.00 -14.24
C PRO A 177 2.06 -11.54 -12.85
N VAL A 178 2.26 -10.26 -12.55
CA VAL A 178 1.84 -9.63 -11.28
C VAL A 178 0.56 -8.83 -11.50
N ILE A 179 -0.41 -9.05 -10.62
CA ILE A 179 -1.68 -8.32 -10.59
C ILE A 179 -1.85 -7.58 -9.25
N ALA A 180 -2.65 -6.53 -9.25
CA ALA A 180 -3.01 -5.78 -8.04
C ALA A 180 -4.46 -5.30 -8.13
N THR A 181 -5.13 -5.18 -6.98
CA THR A 181 -6.50 -4.66 -6.88
C THR A 181 -6.56 -3.17 -6.57
N SER A 182 -5.42 -2.55 -6.25
CA SER A 182 -5.34 -1.13 -5.90
C SER A 182 -4.73 -0.32 -7.04
N SER A 183 -5.52 0.56 -7.67
CA SER A 183 -5.04 1.50 -8.67
C SER A 183 -3.94 2.43 -8.13
N THR A 184 -4.02 2.82 -6.85
CA THR A 184 -3.00 3.63 -6.19
C THR A 184 -1.66 2.90 -6.11
N CYS A 185 -1.67 1.61 -5.70
CA CYS A 185 -0.45 0.82 -5.63
C CYS A 185 0.16 0.61 -7.01
N THR A 186 -0.68 0.25 -8.00
CA THR A 186 -0.24 0.06 -9.38
C THR A 186 0.39 1.33 -9.95
N PHE A 187 -0.28 2.47 -9.76
CA PHE A 187 0.25 3.76 -10.19
C PHE A 187 1.59 4.07 -9.51
N THR A 188 1.70 3.87 -8.20
CA THR A 188 2.95 4.14 -7.47
C THR A 188 4.10 3.28 -7.98
N ILE A 189 3.87 1.99 -8.19
CA ILE A 189 4.91 1.07 -8.68
C ILE A 189 5.32 1.42 -10.12
N ARG A 190 4.35 1.68 -10.99
CA ARG A 190 4.59 1.91 -12.40
C ARG A 190 5.17 3.29 -12.72
N ASP A 191 4.64 4.33 -12.06
CA ASP A 191 4.92 5.72 -12.44
C ASP A 191 5.80 6.46 -11.41
N GLU A 192 5.55 6.26 -10.08
CA GLU A 192 6.29 7.01 -9.06
C GLU A 192 7.68 6.40 -8.78
N TYR A 193 7.84 5.09 -8.88
CA TYR A 193 9.14 4.46 -8.66
C TYR A 193 10.20 4.94 -9.63
N PRO A 194 9.98 4.97 -10.96
CA PRO A 194 10.95 5.51 -11.89
C PRO A 194 11.19 7.00 -11.69
N HIS A 195 10.14 7.80 -11.57
CA HIS A 195 10.23 9.26 -11.53
C HIS A 195 10.82 9.82 -10.24
N LEU A 196 10.36 9.32 -9.09
CA LEU A 196 10.69 9.90 -7.79
C LEU A 196 11.77 9.12 -7.05
N LEU A 197 11.81 7.82 -7.22
CA LEU A 197 12.72 6.95 -6.49
C LEU A 197 13.93 6.56 -7.34
N GLY A 198 13.95 6.93 -8.62
CA GLY A 198 15.05 6.62 -9.54
C GLY A 198 15.25 5.12 -9.77
N VAL A 199 14.18 4.33 -9.66
CA VAL A 199 14.17 2.93 -10.10
C VAL A 199 14.24 2.93 -11.61
N LYS A 200 15.13 2.15 -12.22
CA LYS A 200 15.21 2.06 -13.67
C LYS A 200 14.01 1.34 -14.25
N ASN A 201 13.54 1.77 -15.42
CA ASN A 201 12.40 1.13 -16.10
C ASN A 201 12.67 -0.32 -16.54
N GLU A 202 13.94 -0.71 -16.59
CA GLU A 202 14.37 -2.07 -16.89
C GLU A 202 14.22 -3.02 -15.67
N ASP A 203 14.01 -2.44 -14.50
CA ASP A 203 13.76 -3.16 -13.27
C ASP A 203 12.25 -3.43 -13.10
#